data_6a123baf4ffab0e13051fe94ef3df18c
#
_entry.id   6a123baf4ffab0e13051fe94ef3df18c
#
_cell.length_a   1.000
_cell.length_b   1.000
_cell.length_c   1.000
_cell.angle_alpha   90.00
_cell.angle_beta   90.00
_cell.angle_gamma   90.00
#
_symmetry.space_group_name_H-M   'P 1'
#
loop_
_entity.id
_entity.type
_entity.pdbx_description
1 polymer ?
#
loop_
_entity_poly.entity_id
_entity_poly.type
_entity_poly.pdbx_seq_one_letter_code
_entity_poly.pdbx_strand_id
1 'polypeptide(L)' 'MMKIKKATFWDIDYSNDVVGDKSAIDKLNEYIVENQISKCDIINVETRGDRGNSRCLNLFYWESE' A
#
# COMPACT_ATOMS: atom_id res chain seq x y z
N MET A 1 -2.85 -16.60 -15.83
CA MET A 1 -4.15 -16.20 -15.27
C MET A 1 -3.98 -15.00 -14.34
N MET A 2 -4.80 -14.00 -14.47
CA MET A 2 -4.76 -12.81 -13.62
C MET A 2 -5.56 -13.04 -12.35
N LYS A 3 -5.06 -12.55 -11.24
CA LYS A 3 -5.82 -12.57 -10.01
C LYS A 3 -5.67 -11.24 -9.27
N ILE A 4 -6.63 -10.95 -8.43
CA ILE A 4 -6.62 -9.72 -7.65
C ILE A 4 -5.77 -9.93 -6.40
N LYS A 5 -4.84 -9.02 -6.18
CA LYS A 5 -4.02 -9.01 -4.99
C LYS A 5 -4.25 -7.76 -4.18
N LYS A 6 -3.96 -7.87 -2.90
CA LYS A 6 -4.11 -6.77 -1.97
C LYS A 6 -2.80 -6.56 -1.23
N ALA A 7 -2.37 -5.32 -1.17
CA ALA A 7 -1.22 -4.92 -0.37
C ALA A 7 -1.64 -3.82 0.59
N THR A 8 -1.18 -3.88 1.82
CA THR A 8 -1.55 -2.92 2.86
C THR A 8 -0.33 -2.16 3.32
N PHE A 9 -0.47 -0.85 3.45
CA PHE A 9 0.62 0.05 3.87
C PHE A 9 0.14 0.91 5.03
N TRP A 10 0.99 1.05 6.04
CA TRP A 10 0.65 1.81 7.25
C TRP A 10 1.47 3.10 7.30
N ASP A 11 0.83 4.17 7.76
CA ASP A 11 1.52 5.44 7.95
C ASP A 11 2.54 5.37 9.08
N ILE A 12 2.21 4.61 10.11
CA ILE A 12 3.05 4.51 11.29
C ILE A 12 3.44 3.07 11.47
N ASP A 13 4.74 2.85 11.61
CA ASP A 13 5.25 1.54 11.90
C ASP A 13 5.62 1.49 13.37
N TYR A 14 4.76 0.87 14.15
CA TYR A 14 4.97 0.76 15.59
C TYR A 14 6.09 -0.19 15.97
N SER A 15 6.54 -0.98 15.03
CA SER A 15 7.61 -1.94 15.32
C SER A 15 8.98 -1.31 15.34
N ASN A 16 9.11 -0.11 14.82
CA ASN A 16 10.35 0.64 14.80
C ASN A 16 10.15 1.97 15.48
N ASP A 17 11.01 2.25 16.46
CA ASP A 17 11.02 3.54 17.12
C ASP A 17 11.53 4.66 16.22
N VAL A 18 11.96 4.30 15.04
CA VAL A 18 12.33 5.30 14.05
C VAL A 18 11.03 5.93 13.58
N VAL A 19 10.88 7.20 13.84
CA VAL A 19 9.78 7.97 13.31
C VAL A 19 9.78 7.72 11.82
N GLY A 20 8.73 7.06 11.34
CA GLY A 20 8.68 6.67 9.95
C GLY A 20 8.80 7.88 9.06
N ASP A 21 9.86 7.91 8.33
CA ASP A 21 10.07 8.98 7.38
C ASP A 21 9.17 8.84 6.16
N LYS A 22 8.47 7.73 6.08
CA LYS A 22 7.64 7.45 4.92
C LYS A 22 6.19 7.26 5.33
N SER A 23 5.33 8.01 4.69
CA SER A 23 3.89 7.82 4.83
C SER A 23 3.45 6.56 4.08
N ALA A 24 2.22 6.14 4.33
CA ALA A 24 1.65 5.00 3.62
C ALA A 24 1.67 5.21 2.11
N ILE A 25 1.42 6.44 1.67
CA ILE A 25 1.41 6.74 0.23
C ILE A 25 2.79 6.57 -0.39
N ASP A 26 3.85 6.93 0.34
CA ASP A 26 5.20 6.74 -0.16
C ASP A 26 5.55 5.27 -0.28
N LYS A 27 5.16 4.48 0.72
CA LYS A 27 5.37 3.04 0.69
C LYS A 27 4.63 2.40 -0.46
N LEU A 28 3.40 2.84 -0.71
CA LEU A 28 2.60 2.35 -1.81
C LEU A 28 3.26 2.64 -3.14
N ASN A 29 3.76 3.86 -3.33
CA ASN A 29 4.42 4.24 -4.57
C ASN A 29 5.70 3.43 -4.79
N GLU A 30 6.47 3.21 -3.75
CA GLU A 30 7.66 2.37 -3.85
C GLU A 30 7.31 0.94 -4.24
N TYR A 31 6.25 0.41 -3.65
CA TYR A 31 5.78 -0.93 -3.96
C TYR A 31 5.39 -1.06 -5.43
N ILE A 32 4.69 -0.07 -5.94
CA ILE A 32 4.27 -0.05 -7.34
C ILE A 32 5.49 -0.09 -8.27
N VAL A 33 6.49 0.73 -7.95
CA VAL A 33 7.70 0.79 -8.76
C VAL A 33 8.50 -0.51 -8.67
N GLU A 34 8.69 -1.02 -7.45
CA GLU A 34 9.48 -2.23 -7.24
C GLU A 34 8.88 -3.46 -7.91
N ASN A 35 7.56 -3.54 -7.90
CA ASN A 35 6.84 -4.67 -8.49
C ASN A 35 6.40 -4.41 -9.93
N GLN A 36 6.78 -3.27 -10.47
CA GLN A 36 6.46 -2.90 -11.85
C GLN A 36 4.98 -3.03 -12.17
N ILE A 37 4.15 -2.55 -11.23
CA ILE A 37 2.71 -2.59 -11.40
C ILE A 37 2.29 -1.49 -12.37
N SER A 38 1.60 -1.89 -13.43
CA SER A 38 1.12 -0.92 -14.42
C SER A 38 -0.07 -0.17 -13.87
N LYS A 39 -0.18 1.09 -14.27
CA LYS A 39 -1.34 1.90 -13.93
C LYS A 39 -2.65 1.20 -14.33
N CYS A 40 -2.64 0.51 -15.45
CA CYS A 40 -3.82 -0.19 -15.94
C CYS A 40 -4.20 -1.40 -15.09
N ASP A 41 -3.25 -1.91 -14.30
CA ASP A 41 -3.50 -3.05 -13.45
C ASP A 41 -3.99 -2.67 -12.06
N ILE A 42 -3.94 -1.40 -11.73
CA ILE A 42 -4.43 -0.92 -10.44
C ILE A 42 -5.95 -0.84 -10.48
N ILE A 43 -6.58 -1.58 -9.58
CA ILE A 43 -8.04 -1.63 -9.50
C ILE A 43 -8.55 -0.50 -8.61
N ASN A 44 -8.01 -0.40 -7.42
CA ASN A 44 -8.49 0.57 -6.45
C ASN A 44 -7.46 0.78 -5.35
N VAL A 45 -7.52 1.94 -4.73
CA VAL A 45 -6.73 2.24 -3.53
C VAL A 45 -7.73 2.70 -2.47
N GLU A 46 -7.82 1.95 -1.38
CA GLU A 46 -8.70 2.31 -0.28
C GLU A 46 -7.91 2.91 0.86
N THR A 47 -8.48 3.95 1.45
CA THR A 47 -7.91 4.55 2.65
C THR A 47 -8.75 4.13 3.84
N ARG A 48 -8.10 3.58 4.86
CA ARG A 48 -8.78 3.29 6.11
C ARG A 48 -8.15 4.08 7.22
N GLY A 49 -8.98 4.86 7.91
CA GLY A 49 -8.59 5.53 9.12
C GLY A 49 -9.21 4.81 10.29
N ASP A 50 -8.39 4.44 11.26
CA ASP A 50 -8.89 3.83 12.46
C ASP A 50 -8.99 4.90 13.55
N ARG A 51 -9.70 4.57 14.61
CA ARG A 51 -9.79 5.43 15.77
C ARG A 51 -8.42 5.57 16.39
N GLY A 52 -7.85 6.70 16.26
CA GLY A 52 -6.51 6.90 16.72
C GLY A 52 -5.70 7.43 15.57
N ASN A 53 -4.45 7.13 15.57
CA ASN A 53 -3.52 7.78 14.66
C ASN A 53 -3.02 6.90 13.53
N SER A 54 -3.58 5.71 13.43
CA SER A 54 -3.12 4.77 12.39
C SER A 54 -3.97 4.90 11.15
N ARG A 55 -3.33 5.16 10.05
CA ARG A 55 -3.98 5.16 8.75
C ARG A 55 -3.32 4.09 7.91
N CYS A 56 -4.13 3.37 7.17
CA CYS A 56 -3.59 2.40 6.23
C CYS A 56 -4.18 2.61 4.84
N LEU A 57 -3.39 2.24 3.86
CA LEU A 57 -3.81 2.22 2.47
C LEU A 57 -3.82 0.78 2.00
N ASN A 58 -4.90 0.41 1.35
CA ASN A 58 -5.02 -0.91 0.74
C ASN A 58 -4.98 -0.73 -0.77
N LEU A 59 -4.01 -1.37 -1.39
CA LEU A 59 -3.88 -1.38 -2.84
C LEU A 59 -4.45 -2.67 -3.39
N PHE A 60 -5.41 -2.56 -4.29
CA PHE A 60 -5.96 -3.71 -5.01
C PHE A 60 -5.50 -3.65 -6.45
N TYR A 61 -4.92 -4.71 -6.94
CA TYR A 61 -4.36 -4.72 -8.28
C TYR A 61 -4.38 -6.12 -8.88
N TRP A 62 -4.30 -6.15 -10.21
CA TRP A 62 -4.23 -7.40 -10.95
C TRP A 62 -2.79 -7.87 -11.02
N GLU A 63 -2.59 -9.13 -10.73
CA GLU A 63 -1.29 -9.74 -10.87
C GLU A 63 -1.39 -10.97 -11.75
N SER A 64 -0.46 -11.06 -12.68
CA SER A 64 -0.34 -12.23 -13.53
C SER A 64 0.47 -13.29 -12.81
N GLU A 65 -0.01 -14.51 -12.85
CA GLU A 65 0.74 -15.63 -12.30
C GLU A 65 1.63 -16.27 -13.34
#